data_07603cf5aeb619eaa2c0fd76f45cd050
#
_entry.id   07603cf5aeb619eaa2c0fd76f45cd050
#
_cell.length_a   1.000
_cell.length_b   1.000
_cell.length_c   1.000
_cell.angle_alpha   90.00
_cell.angle_beta   90.00
_cell.angle_gamma   90.00
#
_symmetry.space_group_name_H-M   'P 1'
#
loop_
_entity.id
_entity.type
_entity.pdbx_description
1 polymer ?
#
loop_
_entity_poly.entity_id
_entity_poly.type
_entity_poly.pdbx_seq_one_letter_code
_entity_poly.pdbx_strand_id
1 'polypeptide(L)'
;MLPGAAYTEKDGIYVNTEGRVQYATRAAFPPGDAREDWTIIRAVSGAVGKSIGFDTLAELREALCADHPHFADADTIAPAKWASFGGRAKLSAEPIGQAFDNFYMTCSISRASETMAECVRASSGDYGAAVAAE
;
A
#
# COMPACT_ATOMS: atom_id res chain seq x y z
N MET A 1 -5.10 14.48 -9.33
CA MET A 1 -5.19 13.04 -9.00
C MET A 1 -4.47 12.30 -10.11
N LEU A 2 -3.58 11.35 -9.78
CA LEU A 2 -2.85 10.54 -10.76
C LEU A 2 -3.42 9.12 -10.71
N PRO A 3 -4.07 8.64 -11.78
CA PRO A 3 -4.73 7.33 -11.77
C PRO A 3 -3.67 6.23 -11.90
N GLY A 4 -3.51 5.41 -10.85
CA GLY A 4 -2.65 4.24 -10.83
C GLY A 4 -3.40 2.97 -11.23
N ALA A 5 -2.71 2.07 -11.94
CA ALA A 5 -3.22 0.75 -12.29
C ALA A 5 -3.40 -0.14 -11.05
N ALA A 6 -4.46 -0.95 -11.02
CA ALA A 6 -4.66 -1.95 -9.98
C ALA A 6 -3.63 -3.10 -10.08
N TYR A 7 -3.53 -3.92 -9.05
CA TYR A 7 -2.53 -5.01 -9.01
C TYR A 7 -2.72 -6.06 -10.12
N THR A 8 -3.92 -6.23 -10.64
CA THR A 8 -4.23 -7.11 -11.79
C THR A 8 -3.94 -6.48 -13.15
N GLU A 9 -3.69 -5.17 -13.18
CA GLU A 9 -3.55 -4.36 -14.39
C GLU A 9 -2.10 -3.98 -14.68
N LYS A 10 -1.16 -4.49 -13.91
CA LYS A 10 0.28 -4.22 -14.03
C LYS A 10 1.12 -5.43 -13.72
N ASP A 11 2.34 -5.44 -14.24
CA ASP A 11 3.37 -6.37 -13.81
C ASP A 11 3.95 -5.88 -12.48
N GLY A 12 4.12 -6.76 -11.50
CA GLY A 12 4.59 -6.39 -10.18
C GLY A 12 5.48 -7.42 -9.53
N ILE A 13 6.24 -6.96 -8.56
CA ILE A 13 6.96 -7.82 -7.61
C ILE A 13 6.32 -7.60 -6.24
N TYR A 14 5.91 -8.67 -5.60
CA TYR A 14 5.25 -8.65 -4.30
C TYR A 14 6.04 -9.49 -3.30
N VAL A 15 6.07 -9.03 -2.08
CA VAL A 15 6.72 -9.75 -0.98
C VAL A 15 5.67 -10.00 0.10
N ASN A 16 5.51 -11.26 0.48
CA ASN A 16 4.58 -11.63 1.54
C ASN A 16 5.20 -11.44 2.94
N THR A 17 4.43 -11.73 3.98
CA THR A 17 4.89 -11.59 5.38
C THR A 17 6.06 -12.53 5.73
N GLU A 18 6.23 -13.63 4.99
CA GLU A 18 7.37 -14.54 5.16
C GLU A 18 8.67 -14.02 4.51
N GLY A 19 8.58 -12.93 3.73
CA GLY A 19 9.72 -12.44 2.94
C GLY A 19 9.87 -13.12 1.57
N ARG A 20 8.90 -13.91 1.13
CA ARG A 20 8.90 -14.55 -0.18
C ARG A 20 8.61 -13.53 -1.26
N VAL A 21 9.53 -13.40 -2.20
CA VAL A 21 9.39 -12.56 -3.39
C VAL A 21 8.62 -13.32 -4.46
N GLN A 22 7.58 -12.73 -5.01
CA GLN A 22 6.74 -13.34 -6.04
C GLN A 22 6.51 -12.35 -7.18
N TYR A 23 6.57 -12.85 -8.41
CA TYR A 23 6.25 -12.06 -9.60
C TYR A 23 4.78 -12.25 -9.96
N ALA A 24 4.11 -11.13 -10.22
CA ALA A 24 2.78 -11.13 -10.81
C ALA A 24 2.83 -10.53 -12.21
N THR A 25 2.14 -11.18 -13.13
CA THR A 25 1.97 -10.70 -14.51
C THR A 25 0.62 -10.02 -14.65
N ARG A 26 0.58 -9.00 -15.49
CA ARG A 26 -0.65 -8.30 -15.82
C ARG A 26 -1.68 -9.25 -16.43
N ALA A 27 -2.89 -9.27 -15.85
CA ALA A 27 -4.03 -10.06 -16.32
C ALA A 27 -4.99 -9.26 -17.20
N ALA A 28 -5.08 -7.94 -16.99
CA ALA A 28 -5.96 -7.04 -17.73
C ALA A 28 -5.26 -5.71 -18.05
N PHE A 29 -5.74 -4.98 -19.02
CA PHE A 29 -5.24 -3.63 -19.26
C PHE A 29 -5.90 -2.64 -18.30
N PRO A 30 -5.14 -1.64 -17.80
CA PRO A 30 -5.71 -0.60 -16.96
C PRO A 30 -6.76 0.21 -17.73
N PRO A 31 -7.86 0.62 -17.08
CA PRO A 31 -8.91 1.39 -17.71
C PRO A 31 -8.52 2.86 -17.93
N GLY A 32 -8.99 3.45 -19.00
CA GLY A 32 -8.82 4.88 -19.29
C GLY A 32 -7.36 5.33 -19.28
N ASP A 33 -7.08 6.36 -18.50
CA ASP A 33 -5.73 6.95 -18.36
C ASP A 33 -4.91 6.36 -17.22
N ALA A 34 -5.34 5.27 -16.61
CA ALA A 34 -4.58 4.63 -15.54
C ALA A 34 -3.23 4.09 -16.07
N ARG A 35 -2.19 4.27 -15.27
CA ARG A 35 -0.80 3.90 -15.60
C ARG A 35 -0.19 3.10 -14.47
N GLU A 36 0.83 2.33 -14.79
CA GLU A 36 1.66 1.65 -13.78
C GLU A 36 2.35 2.67 -12.88
N ASP A 37 2.40 2.42 -11.57
CA ASP A 37 2.88 3.38 -10.58
C ASP A 37 4.29 3.87 -10.86
N TRP A 38 5.18 2.97 -11.32
CA TRP A 38 6.55 3.34 -11.62
C TRP A 38 6.65 4.35 -12.77
N THR A 39 5.78 4.27 -13.78
CA THR A 39 5.74 5.23 -14.90
C THR A 39 5.24 6.59 -14.43
N ILE A 40 4.28 6.61 -13.51
CA ILE A 40 3.80 7.84 -12.87
C ILE A 40 4.92 8.50 -12.07
N ILE A 41 5.63 7.72 -11.24
CA ILE A 41 6.75 8.21 -10.43
C ILE A 41 7.88 8.73 -11.34
N ARG A 42 8.18 8.00 -12.42
CA ARG A 42 9.16 8.43 -13.42
C ARG A 42 8.80 9.77 -14.07
N ALA A 43 7.53 9.94 -14.44
CA ALA A 43 7.05 11.18 -15.02
C ALA A 43 7.11 12.35 -14.02
N VAL A 44 6.70 12.13 -12.78
CA VAL A 44 6.78 13.13 -11.71
C VAL A 44 8.23 13.51 -11.44
N SER A 45 9.15 12.54 -11.38
CA SER A 45 10.58 12.82 -11.16
C SER A 45 11.17 13.73 -12.25
N GLY A 46 10.77 13.52 -13.51
CA GLY A 46 11.13 14.40 -14.62
C GLY A 46 10.55 15.81 -14.46
N ALA A 47 9.28 15.91 -14.07
CA ALA A 47 8.60 17.20 -13.89
C ALA A 47 9.22 18.06 -12.75
N VAL A 48 9.75 17.42 -11.70
CA VAL A 48 10.46 18.14 -10.61
C VAL A 48 11.95 18.34 -10.89
N GLY A 49 12.42 17.98 -12.08
CA GLY A 49 13.83 18.16 -12.48
C GLY A 49 14.81 17.19 -11.83
N LYS A 50 14.32 16.09 -11.22
CA LYS A 50 15.13 15.03 -10.61
C LYS A 50 14.82 13.69 -11.25
N SER A 51 15.25 13.51 -12.50
CA SER A 51 15.01 12.27 -13.24
C SER A 51 15.66 11.08 -12.55
N ILE A 52 14.86 10.02 -12.34
CA ILE A 52 15.36 8.71 -11.92
C ILE A 52 15.94 7.97 -13.13
N GLY A 53 16.97 7.16 -12.91
CA GLY A 53 17.87 6.64 -13.94
C GLY A 53 17.38 5.41 -14.71
N PHE A 54 16.06 5.19 -14.82
CA PHE A 54 15.49 4.07 -15.57
C PHE A 54 14.24 4.52 -16.35
N ASP A 55 14.13 4.03 -17.58
CA ASP A 55 13.03 4.34 -18.52
C ASP A 55 12.20 3.10 -18.89
N THR A 56 12.61 1.93 -18.45
CA THR A 56 11.91 0.65 -18.67
C THR A 56 11.71 -0.11 -17.36
N LEU A 57 10.71 -1.00 -17.34
CA LEU A 57 10.48 -1.90 -16.20
C LEU A 57 11.67 -2.86 -15.97
N ALA A 58 12.36 -3.24 -17.04
CA ALA A 58 13.55 -4.08 -16.94
C ALA A 58 14.70 -3.37 -16.22
N GLU A 59 15.00 -2.14 -16.60
CA GLU A 59 16.03 -1.30 -15.94
C GLU A 59 15.67 -1.03 -14.47
N LEU A 60 14.39 -0.76 -14.17
CA LEU A 60 13.91 -0.61 -12.80
C LEU A 60 14.15 -1.88 -11.98
N ARG A 61 13.84 -3.06 -12.54
CA ARG A 61 14.06 -4.35 -11.86
C ARG A 61 15.54 -4.65 -11.67
N GLU A 62 16.36 -4.33 -12.66
CA GLU A 62 17.81 -4.46 -12.55
C GLU A 62 18.37 -3.58 -11.42
N ALA A 63 17.97 -2.32 -11.36
CA ALA A 63 18.35 -1.41 -10.28
C ALA A 63 17.85 -1.91 -8.91
N LEU A 64 16.61 -2.40 -8.83
CA LEU A 64 16.05 -2.99 -7.61
C LEU A 64 16.87 -4.18 -7.12
N CYS A 65 17.22 -5.11 -8.01
CA CYS A 65 18.02 -6.29 -7.67
C CYS A 65 19.47 -5.93 -7.33
N ALA A 66 20.03 -4.88 -7.93
CA ALA A 66 21.36 -4.39 -7.60
C ALA A 66 21.42 -3.82 -6.17
N ASP A 67 20.43 -3.01 -5.80
CA ASP A 67 20.33 -2.43 -4.45
C ASP A 67 19.86 -3.45 -3.40
N HIS A 68 19.01 -4.37 -3.80
CA HIS A 68 18.36 -5.35 -2.94
C HIS A 68 18.40 -6.76 -3.56
N PRO A 69 19.52 -7.49 -3.46
CA PRO A 69 19.74 -8.76 -4.17
C PRO A 69 18.70 -9.85 -3.91
N HIS A 70 18.03 -9.83 -2.75
CA HIS A 70 16.99 -10.81 -2.41
C HIS A 70 15.76 -10.76 -3.34
N PHE A 71 15.54 -9.66 -4.07
CA PHE A 71 14.49 -9.59 -5.08
C PHE A 71 14.77 -10.42 -6.34
N ALA A 72 16.01 -10.85 -6.55
CA ALA A 72 16.36 -11.76 -7.65
C ALA A 72 15.94 -13.22 -7.38
N ASP A 73 15.78 -13.59 -6.10
CA ASP A 73 15.49 -14.97 -5.67
C ASP A 73 13.98 -15.16 -5.49
N ALA A 74 13.23 -15.11 -6.60
CA ALA A 74 11.78 -15.31 -6.58
C ALA A 74 11.42 -16.71 -6.03
N ASP A 75 10.28 -16.78 -5.35
CA ASP A 75 9.71 -17.98 -4.72
C ASP A 75 10.58 -18.67 -3.66
N THR A 76 11.66 -18.00 -3.26
CA THR A 76 12.57 -18.50 -2.24
C THR A 76 12.43 -17.69 -0.95
N ILE A 77 12.46 -18.38 0.18
CA ILE A 77 12.58 -17.73 1.49
C ILE A 77 14.05 -17.86 1.91
N ALA A 78 14.78 -16.75 1.87
CA ALA A 78 16.15 -16.73 2.35
C ALA A 78 16.18 -16.98 3.86
N PRO A 79 17.02 -17.94 4.36
CA PRO A 79 17.15 -18.15 5.79
C PRO A 79 17.74 -16.89 6.44
N ALA A 80 16.99 -16.26 7.33
CA ALA A 80 17.50 -15.15 8.12
C ALA A 80 18.30 -15.65 9.31
N LYS A 81 19.41 -14.97 9.62
CA LYS A 81 20.12 -15.20 10.86
C LYS A 81 19.23 -14.77 12.02
N TRP A 82 19.09 -15.65 13.02
CA TRP A 82 18.43 -15.27 14.25
C TRP A 82 19.20 -14.12 14.90
N ALA A 83 18.51 -13.01 15.12
CA ALA A 83 19.10 -11.83 15.72
C ALA A 83 18.32 -11.44 16.98
N SER A 84 18.96 -10.70 17.87
CA SER A 84 18.27 -10.08 18.99
C SER A 84 17.26 -9.08 18.44
N PHE A 85 16.01 -9.24 18.80
CA PHE A 85 14.92 -8.33 18.43
C PHE A 85 14.21 -7.82 19.67
N GLY A 86 13.63 -6.65 19.52
CA GLY A 86 13.04 -5.91 20.62
C GLY A 86 14.09 -5.19 21.46
N GLY A 87 13.64 -4.32 22.33
CA GLY A 87 14.45 -3.54 23.25
C GLY A 87 13.75 -3.41 24.60
N ARG A 88 14.54 -3.19 25.66
CA ARG A 88 13.97 -2.81 26.95
C ARG A 88 13.49 -1.37 26.84
N ALA A 89 12.20 -1.15 27.02
CA ALA A 89 11.60 0.17 27.11
C ALA A 89 10.86 0.32 28.44
N LYS A 90 10.67 1.54 28.88
CA LYS A 90 9.76 1.82 30.00
C LYS A 90 8.34 1.63 29.48
N LEU A 91 7.54 0.89 30.24
CA LEU A 91 6.11 0.82 29.98
C LEU A 91 5.50 2.21 30.21
N SER A 92 4.75 2.70 29.24
CA SER A 92 3.92 3.88 29.43
C SER A 92 2.76 3.56 30.35
N ALA A 93 2.43 4.47 31.25
CA ALA A 93 1.21 4.40 32.05
C ALA A 93 0.00 4.99 31.31
N GLU A 94 0.19 5.50 30.11
CA GLU A 94 -0.89 6.03 29.29
C GLU A 94 -1.83 4.90 28.84
N PRO A 95 -3.14 5.15 28.82
CA PRO A 95 -4.10 4.18 28.26
C PRO A 95 -3.76 3.85 26.83
N ILE A 96 -3.93 2.61 26.43
CA ILE A 96 -3.80 2.23 25.03
C ILE A 96 -4.94 2.89 24.25
N GLY A 97 -4.59 3.88 23.44
CA GLY A 97 -5.51 4.56 22.53
C GLY A 97 -5.82 3.72 21.29
N GLN A 98 -6.87 4.09 20.59
CA GLN A 98 -7.16 3.51 19.28
C GLN A 98 -6.12 3.97 18.26
N ALA A 99 -5.67 3.05 17.41
CA ALA A 99 -4.69 3.34 16.36
C ALA A 99 -5.25 4.22 15.22
N PHE A 100 -6.57 4.32 15.11
CA PHE A 100 -7.27 5.15 14.12
C PHE A 100 -8.62 5.62 14.68
N ASP A 101 -8.98 6.84 14.32
CA ASP A 101 -10.19 7.49 14.82
C ASP A 101 -11.47 6.92 14.19
N ASN A 102 -11.36 6.40 12.96
CA ASN A 102 -12.50 5.93 12.20
C ASN A 102 -12.14 4.72 11.34
N PHE A 103 -12.50 3.53 11.82
CA PHE A 103 -12.23 2.26 11.13
C PHE A 103 -12.85 2.17 9.73
N TYR A 104 -14.05 2.70 9.55
CA TYR A 104 -14.80 2.60 8.29
C TYR A 104 -14.37 3.61 7.23
N MET A 105 -13.49 4.56 7.55
CA MET A 105 -13.05 5.65 6.67
C MET A 105 -11.55 5.62 6.37
N THR A 106 -10.94 4.43 6.35
CA THR A 106 -9.50 4.26 6.24
C THR A 106 -8.94 4.41 4.84
N CYS A 107 -9.73 4.24 3.79
CA CYS A 107 -9.30 4.39 2.41
C CYS A 107 -10.24 5.29 1.60
N SER A 108 -9.80 5.69 0.40
CA SER A 108 -10.58 6.59 -0.47
C SER A 108 -11.90 5.98 -0.93
N ILE A 109 -11.96 4.67 -1.13
CA ILE A 109 -13.18 3.97 -1.55
C ILE A 109 -14.20 3.98 -0.42
N SER A 110 -13.80 3.60 0.79
CA SER A 110 -14.69 3.60 1.95
C SER A 110 -15.18 5.00 2.31
N ARG A 111 -14.32 6.03 2.17
CA ARG A 111 -14.73 7.44 2.37
C ARG A 111 -15.76 7.95 1.38
N ALA A 112 -15.83 7.37 0.19
CA ALA A 112 -16.83 7.71 -0.83
C ALA A 112 -18.10 6.86 -0.75
N SER A 113 -18.18 5.89 0.15
CA SER A 113 -19.31 4.97 0.31
C SER A 113 -20.32 5.52 1.31
N GLU A 114 -21.58 5.64 0.89
CA GLU A 114 -22.70 6.01 1.77
C GLU A 114 -22.90 4.97 2.88
N THR A 115 -22.81 3.68 2.55
CA THR A 115 -22.91 2.59 3.52
C THR A 115 -21.86 2.69 4.62
N MET A 116 -20.62 3.03 4.26
CA MET A 116 -19.57 3.21 5.28
C MET A 116 -19.83 4.44 6.14
N ALA A 117 -20.38 5.51 5.58
CA ALA A 117 -20.80 6.69 6.35
C ALA A 117 -21.92 6.34 7.34
N GLU A 118 -22.86 5.48 6.95
CA GLU A 118 -23.92 4.97 7.86
C GLU A 118 -23.31 4.11 8.98
N CYS A 119 -22.36 3.22 8.67
CA CYS A 119 -21.65 2.44 9.68
C CYS A 119 -20.94 3.32 10.71
N VAL A 120 -20.33 4.43 10.25
CA VAL A 120 -19.71 5.40 11.16
C VAL A 120 -20.73 6.01 12.09
N ARG A 121 -21.84 6.54 11.55
CA ARG A 121 -22.92 7.10 12.36
C ARG A 121 -23.46 6.10 13.38
N ALA A 122 -23.67 4.86 12.96
CA ALA A 122 -24.14 3.80 13.85
C ALA A 122 -23.14 3.46 14.97
N SER A 123 -21.84 3.44 14.65
CA SER A 123 -20.79 3.13 15.63
C SER A 123 -20.49 4.27 16.59
N SER A 124 -20.69 5.53 16.16
CA SER A 124 -20.52 6.72 17.02
C SER A 124 -21.68 6.99 17.99
N GLY A 125 -22.75 6.20 17.90
CA GLY A 125 -23.95 6.39 18.71
C GLY A 125 -24.91 7.49 18.21
N ASP A 126 -24.56 8.17 17.12
CA ASP A 126 -25.39 9.25 16.56
C ASP A 126 -26.64 8.71 15.83
N TYR A 127 -26.66 7.41 15.52
CA TYR A 127 -27.78 6.78 14.79
C TYR A 127 -29.09 6.79 15.59
N GLY A 128 -29.00 6.69 16.92
CA GLY A 128 -30.18 6.73 17.81
C GLY A 128 -30.84 8.10 17.91
N ALA A 129 -30.08 9.17 17.73
CA ALA A 129 -30.59 10.53 17.79
C ALA A 129 -31.32 10.96 16.51
N ALA A 130 -30.88 10.47 15.34
CA ALA A 130 -31.50 10.78 14.06
C ALA A 130 -32.84 10.06 13.84
N VAL A 131 -32.95 8.80 14.30
CA VAL A 131 -34.20 7.99 14.18
C VAL A 131 -35.25 8.39 15.20
N ALA A 132 -34.85 9.00 16.31
CA ALA A 132 -35.78 9.51 17.33
C ALA A 132 -36.34 10.93 16.99
N ALA A 133 -35.87 11.56 15.92
CA ALA A 133 -36.29 12.90 15.47
C ALA A 133 -37.24 12.88 14.27
N GLU A 134 -37.57 11.68 13.71
CA GLU A 134 -38.63 11.44 12.73
C GLU A 134 -39.86 10.83 13.42
#